data_a3e1c7570b93b8b7b2690b1aa29e5490
#
_entry.id   a3e1c7570b93b8b7b2690b1aa29e5490
#
_cell.length_a   1.000
_cell.length_b   1.000
_cell.length_c   1.000
_cell.angle_alpha   90.00
_cell.angle_beta   90.00
_cell.angle_gamma   90.00
#
_symmetry.space_group_name_H-M   'P 1'
#
loop_
_entity.id
_entity.type
_entity.pdbx_description
1 polymer ?
#
loop_
_entity_poly.entity_id
_entity_poly.type
_entity_poly.pdbx_seq_one_letter_code
_entity_poly.pdbx_strand_id
1 'polypeptide(L)'
;MENQNPRRGGPLMNGKKPAESENVKKDENHSAKGMSRRSLLKKGSLAGIAGAAAVAAPVLAATTGSDEPGEFSDKMGELFQDNYQRMSQEEVEAAIARIERNAKRRYGVDIKVGNEPPIPDTVFGYALNVAKCKGVRACVDACVKENNQSRDTQIQYIRVLEMDKGNMDLTQSNHYFDSETVPNPGKTYLPMQCMQCDNPPCVKACPVKATWAEEDGMVVVDYNWCIGCRYCMAACPYWARRFNWNEPTIPKEDVNPDTHYLGNRPRYKGVVEKCTFCIQRTRKGKQPACQEACPTGARVFGNLLDPNSEIRYILENKTVFRLKEELGTEPKFWYYTD
;
A
#
# COMPACT_ATOMS: atom_id res chain seq x y z
N MET A 1 -33.33 -32.51 26.42
CA MET A 1 -32.93 -32.12 27.79
C MET A 1 -31.78 -31.16 27.59
N GLU A 2 -32.17 -30.04 27.44
CA GLU A 2 -32.34 -28.78 28.17
C GLU A 2 -31.04 -28.04 28.38
N ASN A 3 -31.00 -27.06 27.67
CA ASN A 3 -30.22 -25.85 27.53
C ASN A 3 -30.34 -24.98 28.79
N GLN A 4 -29.28 -24.48 29.39
CA GLN A 4 -29.32 -23.26 30.20
C GLN A 4 -28.03 -22.46 30.15
N ASN A 5 -28.14 -21.29 29.55
CA ASN A 5 -27.20 -20.18 29.58
C ASN A 5 -27.61 -19.19 30.69
N PRO A 6 -26.76 -18.77 31.59
CA PRO A 6 -27.02 -17.60 32.41
C PRO A 6 -26.18 -16.39 32.01
N ARG A 7 -26.87 -15.36 31.56
CA ARG A 7 -26.38 -13.98 31.52
C ARG A 7 -26.10 -13.50 32.98
N ARG A 8 -24.94 -12.86 33.18
CA ARG A 8 -24.73 -11.98 34.34
C ARG A 8 -24.25 -10.63 33.85
N GLY A 9 -25.10 -9.63 34.11
CA GLY A 9 -24.74 -8.22 34.00
C GLY A 9 -23.86 -7.80 35.18
N GLY A 10 -22.92 -6.91 34.93
CA GLY A 10 -22.15 -6.20 35.94
C GLY A 10 -22.31 -4.68 35.73
N PRO A 11 -22.11 -3.87 36.78
CA PRO A 11 -22.78 -2.57 36.95
C PRO A 11 -22.08 -1.41 36.26
N LEU A 12 -22.90 -0.41 35.93
CA LEU A 12 -22.55 0.94 35.47
C LEU A 12 -21.67 1.67 36.49
N MET A 13 -20.53 2.13 36.10
CA MET A 13 -19.72 3.06 36.86
C MET A 13 -19.87 4.47 36.30
N ASN A 14 -20.23 5.38 37.18
CA ASN A 14 -20.48 6.79 37.00
C ASN A 14 -19.26 7.59 36.52
N GLY A 15 -19.56 8.64 35.78
CA GLY A 15 -18.64 9.56 35.17
C GLY A 15 -17.80 10.38 36.14
N LYS A 16 -16.62 10.75 35.65
CA LYS A 16 -15.88 11.94 36.02
C LYS A 16 -15.46 12.67 34.75
N LYS A 17 -15.86 13.93 34.65
CA LYS A 17 -15.39 14.89 33.66
C LYS A 17 -13.89 15.14 33.87
N PRO A 18 -13.05 15.22 32.82
CA PRO A 18 -11.72 15.77 32.95
C PRO A 18 -11.75 17.31 32.94
N ALA A 19 -10.86 17.87 33.72
CA ALA A 19 -10.66 19.29 33.94
C ALA A 19 -10.19 20.01 32.68
N GLU A 20 -10.55 21.29 32.61
CA GLU A 20 -10.06 22.28 31.66
C GLU A 20 -8.52 22.39 31.71
N SER A 21 -7.86 22.28 30.57
CA SER A 21 -6.43 22.55 30.44
C SER A 21 -6.20 23.89 29.75
N GLU A 22 -5.36 24.65 30.40
CA GLU A 22 -4.92 26.02 30.20
C GLU A 22 -4.49 26.36 28.77
N ASN A 23 -4.72 27.64 28.44
CA ASN A 23 -4.22 28.42 27.30
C ASN A 23 -2.71 28.27 27.08
N VAL A 24 -2.31 27.68 25.97
CA VAL A 24 -0.95 27.84 25.43
C VAL A 24 -0.99 28.89 24.34
N LYS A 25 -0.20 29.94 24.53
CA LYS A 25 -0.01 31.08 23.66
C LYS A 25 0.42 30.66 22.25
N LYS A 26 -0.23 31.24 21.25
CA LYS A 26 0.16 31.13 19.84
C LYS A 26 1.41 31.92 19.60
N ASP A 27 2.50 31.28 19.25
CA ASP A 27 3.61 31.95 18.59
C ASP A 27 3.29 32.02 17.09
N GLU A 28 3.06 33.24 16.63
CA GLU A 28 2.98 33.59 15.21
C GLU A 28 4.40 33.69 14.66
N ASN A 29 4.79 32.72 13.85
CA ASN A 29 5.98 32.86 13.02
C ASN A 29 5.63 32.56 11.56
N HIS A 30 5.80 33.59 10.74
CA HIS A 30 5.55 33.55 9.29
C HIS A 30 6.52 32.60 8.61
N SER A 31 5.98 31.53 8.03
CA SER A 31 6.66 30.68 7.09
C SER A 31 5.68 30.22 6.02
N ALA A 32 6.15 30.19 4.80
CA ALA A 32 5.45 29.98 3.54
C ALA A 32 4.28 28.98 3.61
N LYS A 33 3.11 29.40 3.14
CA LYS A 33 1.84 28.70 3.18
C LYS A 33 1.80 27.55 2.17
N GLY A 34 2.29 26.39 2.56
CA GLY A 34 1.84 25.15 1.95
C GLY A 34 0.39 24.87 2.36
N MET A 35 -0.54 24.79 1.41
CA MET A 35 -1.95 24.54 1.69
C MET A 35 -2.15 23.10 2.20
N SER A 36 -2.58 22.94 3.46
CA SER A 36 -2.97 21.63 3.99
C SER A 36 -4.33 21.21 3.44
N ARG A 37 -4.58 19.88 3.36
CA ARG A 37 -5.89 19.30 2.97
C ARG A 37 -7.08 19.94 3.70
N ARG A 38 -6.90 20.27 4.97
CA ARG A 38 -7.92 20.90 5.81
C ARG A 38 -8.14 22.37 5.46
N SER A 39 -7.14 23.05 4.94
CA SER A 39 -7.20 24.43 4.45
C SER A 39 -7.90 24.50 3.10
N LEU A 40 -7.69 23.52 2.22
CA LEU A 40 -8.39 23.41 0.94
C LEU A 40 -9.90 23.19 1.15
N LEU A 41 -10.27 22.26 2.04
CA LEU A 41 -11.68 21.98 2.36
C LEU A 41 -12.37 23.14 3.11
N LYS A 42 -11.67 23.86 3.99
CA LYS A 42 -12.22 25.04 4.68
C LYS A 42 -12.35 26.28 3.77
N LYS A 43 -11.44 26.47 2.83
CA LYS A 43 -11.56 27.55 1.84
C LYS A 43 -12.63 27.26 0.79
N GLY A 44 -12.81 25.97 0.43
CA GLY A 44 -13.92 25.54 -0.42
C GLY A 44 -15.30 25.79 0.20
N SER A 45 -15.43 25.79 1.55
CA SER A 45 -16.71 26.02 2.22
C SER A 45 -17.05 27.50 2.48
N LEU A 46 -16.10 28.43 2.42
CA LEU A 46 -16.31 29.88 2.63
C LEU A 46 -16.25 30.70 1.34
N ALA A 47 -15.60 30.18 0.27
CA ALA A 47 -15.71 30.72 -1.09
C ALA A 47 -16.93 30.17 -1.84
N GLY A 48 -17.82 29.51 -1.13
CA GLY A 48 -18.83 28.59 -1.64
C GLY A 48 -20.04 29.20 -2.35
N ILE A 49 -20.07 30.49 -2.65
CA ILE A 49 -21.17 31.07 -3.48
C ILE A 49 -20.63 31.84 -4.70
N ALA A 50 -19.46 32.45 -4.62
CA ALA A 50 -18.87 33.16 -5.77
C ALA A 50 -17.82 32.31 -6.53
N GLY A 51 -17.10 31.41 -5.83
CA GLY A 51 -16.12 30.49 -6.43
C GLY A 51 -16.74 29.23 -7.05
N ALA A 52 -17.92 28.81 -6.59
CA ALA A 52 -18.66 27.71 -7.18
C ALA A 52 -19.12 27.98 -8.63
N ALA A 53 -19.38 29.25 -8.94
CA ALA A 53 -19.74 29.65 -10.31
C ALA A 53 -18.55 29.61 -11.27
N ALA A 54 -17.34 29.87 -10.81
CA ALA A 54 -16.12 29.83 -11.64
C ALA A 54 -15.56 28.44 -11.88
N VAL A 55 -15.80 27.51 -10.95
CA VAL A 55 -15.40 26.09 -11.09
C VAL A 55 -16.54 25.23 -11.62
N ALA A 56 -17.80 25.60 -11.30
CA ALA A 56 -18.99 24.91 -11.80
C ALA A 56 -19.29 25.20 -13.27
N ALA A 57 -18.89 26.35 -13.79
CA ALA A 57 -19.12 26.68 -15.21
C ALA A 57 -18.41 25.73 -16.18
N PRO A 58 -17.14 25.39 -16.03
CA PRO A 58 -16.51 24.36 -16.86
C PRO A 58 -17.03 22.93 -16.57
N VAL A 59 -17.41 22.63 -15.33
CA VAL A 59 -18.01 21.33 -14.97
C VAL A 59 -19.44 21.20 -15.53
N LEU A 60 -20.26 22.26 -15.47
CA LEU A 60 -21.59 22.25 -16.09
C LEU A 60 -21.54 22.24 -17.64
N ALA A 61 -20.54 22.91 -18.23
CA ALA A 61 -20.32 22.85 -19.68
C ALA A 61 -19.89 21.46 -20.16
N ALA A 62 -19.15 20.72 -19.33
CA ALA A 62 -18.76 19.33 -19.59
C ALA A 62 -19.93 18.32 -19.44
N THR A 63 -20.98 18.67 -18.66
CA THR A 63 -22.14 17.77 -18.43
C THR A 63 -23.27 17.93 -19.42
N THR A 64 -23.21 18.91 -20.34
CA THR A 64 -24.22 19.10 -21.41
C THR A 64 -23.84 18.41 -22.72
N GLY A 65 -22.67 17.78 -22.83
CA GLY A 65 -22.27 16.92 -23.93
C GLY A 65 -22.60 15.46 -23.62
N SER A 66 -22.90 14.69 -24.65
CA SER A 66 -23.13 13.24 -24.62
C SER A 66 -21.82 12.47 -24.40
N ASP A 67 -21.04 12.83 -23.35
CA ASP A 67 -19.74 12.19 -23.06
C ASP A 67 -19.96 10.81 -22.48
N GLU A 68 -19.28 9.80 -23.01
CA GLU A 68 -19.23 8.45 -22.46
C GLU A 68 -18.68 8.51 -21.02
N PRO A 69 -19.14 7.65 -20.10
CA PRO A 69 -18.75 7.68 -18.67
C PRO A 69 -17.24 7.64 -18.40
N GLY A 70 -16.42 7.15 -19.35
CA GLY A 70 -14.96 7.16 -19.28
C GLY A 70 -14.33 8.54 -19.50
N GLU A 71 -14.91 9.32 -20.40
CA GLU A 71 -14.35 10.62 -20.82
C GLU A 71 -14.39 11.68 -19.70
N PHE A 72 -15.43 11.64 -18.85
CA PHE A 72 -15.53 12.51 -17.67
C PHE A 72 -14.42 12.19 -16.64
N SER A 73 -14.10 10.91 -16.44
CA SER A 73 -13.03 10.48 -15.53
C SER A 73 -11.66 10.95 -16.02
N ASP A 74 -11.43 10.89 -17.32
CA ASP A 74 -10.18 11.30 -17.95
C ASP A 74 -9.99 12.82 -17.90
N LYS A 75 -11.01 13.60 -18.24
CA LYS A 75 -11.00 15.06 -18.13
C LYS A 75 -10.80 15.55 -16.68
N MET A 76 -11.41 14.88 -15.71
CA MET A 76 -11.15 15.17 -14.29
C MET A 76 -9.72 14.81 -13.89
N GLY A 77 -9.19 13.70 -14.40
CA GLY A 77 -7.79 13.29 -14.20
C GLY A 77 -6.81 14.34 -14.74
N GLU A 78 -7.06 14.84 -15.96
CA GLU A 78 -6.27 15.89 -16.61
C GLU A 78 -6.31 17.20 -15.81
N LEU A 79 -7.50 17.66 -15.39
CA LEU A 79 -7.65 18.87 -14.57
C LEU A 79 -6.82 18.81 -13.27
N PHE A 80 -6.77 17.64 -12.62
CA PHE A 80 -5.93 17.47 -11.44
C PHE A 80 -4.45 17.36 -11.78
N GLN A 81 -4.09 16.82 -12.95
CA GLN A 81 -2.71 16.74 -13.42
C GLN A 81 -2.12 18.07 -13.80
N ASP A 82 -2.88 18.93 -14.49
CA ASP A 82 -2.44 20.27 -14.89
C ASP A 82 -2.09 21.16 -13.69
N ASN A 83 -2.69 20.85 -12.53
CA ASN A 83 -2.41 21.53 -11.26
C ASN A 83 -1.41 20.77 -10.36
N TYR A 84 -0.91 19.61 -10.79
CA TYR A 84 0.09 18.84 -10.05
C TYR A 84 1.48 19.41 -10.33
N GLN A 85 2.08 20.02 -9.31
CA GLN A 85 3.48 20.43 -9.36
C GLN A 85 4.33 19.40 -8.59
N ARG A 86 5.38 18.94 -9.22
CA ARG A 86 6.39 18.13 -8.53
C ARG A 86 7.05 18.98 -7.47
N MET A 87 7.24 18.42 -6.29
CA MET A 87 7.97 19.10 -5.23
C MET A 87 9.42 19.36 -5.64
N SER A 88 9.93 20.55 -5.31
CA SER A 88 11.36 20.81 -5.38
C SER A 88 12.13 19.92 -4.39
N GLN A 89 13.43 19.84 -4.54
CA GLN A 89 14.28 19.09 -3.60
C GLN A 89 14.14 19.61 -2.16
N GLU A 90 14.07 20.91 -1.99
CA GLU A 90 13.88 21.56 -0.68
C GLU A 90 12.51 21.19 -0.05
N GLU A 91 11.46 21.15 -0.85
CA GLU A 91 10.13 20.75 -0.39
C GLU A 91 10.08 19.27 0.01
N VAL A 92 10.79 18.40 -0.71
CA VAL A 92 10.94 16.98 -0.36
C VAL A 92 11.67 16.85 0.98
N GLU A 93 12.78 17.56 1.17
CA GLU A 93 13.53 17.53 2.42
C GLU A 93 12.69 18.06 3.60
N ALA A 94 11.97 19.15 3.39
CA ALA A 94 11.04 19.69 4.39
C ALA A 94 9.91 18.70 4.74
N ALA A 95 9.40 17.97 3.73
CA ALA A 95 8.40 16.92 3.93
C ALA A 95 8.98 15.73 4.71
N ILE A 96 10.18 15.29 4.39
CA ILE A 96 10.92 14.23 5.10
C ILE A 96 11.11 14.63 6.57
N ALA A 97 11.68 15.80 6.83
CA ALA A 97 11.90 16.30 8.20
C ALA A 97 10.58 16.37 9.01
N ARG A 98 9.48 16.73 8.36
CA ARG A 98 8.15 16.73 9.00
C ARG A 98 7.67 15.30 9.32
N ILE A 99 7.91 14.34 8.43
CA ILE A 99 7.54 12.93 8.63
C ILE A 99 8.32 12.36 9.82
N GLU A 100 9.62 12.59 9.88
CA GLU A 100 10.49 12.14 10.97
C GLU A 100 10.05 12.72 12.33
N ARG A 101 9.82 14.03 12.41
CA ARG A 101 9.28 14.65 13.64
C ARG A 101 7.93 14.08 14.05
N ASN A 102 7.05 13.81 13.09
CA ASN A 102 5.75 13.21 13.40
C ASN A 102 5.86 11.76 13.89
N ALA A 103 6.76 10.98 13.33
CA ALA A 103 7.02 9.62 13.77
C ALA A 103 7.60 9.60 15.18
N LYS A 104 8.59 10.45 15.48
CA LYS A 104 9.13 10.59 16.84
C LYS A 104 8.05 10.95 17.86
N ARG A 105 7.20 11.93 17.53
CA ARG A 105 6.09 12.32 18.42
C ARG A 105 5.07 11.22 18.64
N ARG A 106 4.78 10.41 17.60
CA ARG A 106 3.73 9.40 17.63
C ARG A 106 4.19 8.07 18.22
N TYR A 107 5.36 7.62 17.83
CA TYR A 107 5.89 6.30 18.19
C TYR A 107 7.03 6.35 19.22
N GLY A 108 7.55 7.53 19.51
CA GLY A 108 8.71 7.70 20.41
C GLY A 108 10.03 7.15 19.84
N VAL A 109 10.10 6.99 18.51
CA VAL A 109 11.28 6.44 17.80
C VAL A 109 11.77 7.44 16.78
N ASP A 110 13.08 7.62 16.70
CA ASP A 110 13.72 8.36 15.62
C ASP A 110 13.78 7.45 14.38
N ILE A 111 13.07 7.84 13.31
CA ILE A 111 13.17 7.16 12.02
C ILE A 111 14.01 7.99 11.07
N LYS A 112 14.68 7.30 10.14
CA LYS A 112 15.38 7.92 9.02
C LYS A 112 14.62 7.66 7.73
N VAL A 113 14.17 8.71 7.06
CA VAL A 113 13.41 8.60 5.81
C VAL A 113 14.34 8.85 4.63
N GLY A 114 14.70 7.79 3.91
CA GLY A 114 15.42 7.86 2.65
C GLY A 114 14.50 8.27 1.49
N ASN A 115 15.12 8.69 0.40
CA ASN A 115 14.45 9.01 -0.86
C ASN A 115 15.34 8.60 -2.04
N GLU A 116 15.88 7.38 -1.97
CA GLU A 116 16.73 6.84 -3.02
C GLU A 116 15.94 6.77 -4.34
N PRO A 117 16.49 7.29 -5.46
CA PRO A 117 15.82 7.28 -6.76
C PRO A 117 15.72 5.88 -7.34
N PRO A 118 14.90 5.66 -8.38
CA PRO A 118 14.92 4.44 -9.18
C PRO A 118 16.33 4.08 -9.65
N ILE A 119 16.63 2.78 -9.67
CA ILE A 119 17.93 2.28 -10.15
C ILE A 119 17.89 2.26 -11.68
N PRO A 120 18.81 2.96 -12.37
CA PRO A 120 18.87 2.91 -13.82
C PRO A 120 19.06 1.48 -14.36
N ASP A 121 18.57 1.22 -15.56
CA ASP A 121 18.70 -0.06 -16.27
C ASP A 121 18.22 -1.27 -15.42
N THR A 122 17.20 -1.05 -14.63
CA THR A 122 16.65 -2.08 -13.74
C THR A 122 15.13 -2.11 -13.87
N VAL A 123 14.59 -3.31 -14.05
CA VAL A 123 13.16 -3.58 -13.91
C VAL A 123 13.01 -4.76 -12.96
N PHE A 124 12.42 -4.53 -11.81
CA PHE A 124 12.27 -5.57 -10.80
C PHE A 124 11.09 -6.50 -11.10
N GLY A 125 11.36 -7.80 -10.95
CA GLY A 125 10.36 -8.86 -11.02
C GLY A 125 10.44 -9.83 -9.85
N TYR A 126 9.41 -10.65 -9.71
CA TYR A 126 9.29 -11.61 -8.63
C TYR A 126 8.82 -12.98 -9.17
N ALA A 127 9.40 -14.05 -8.70
CA ALA A 127 8.96 -15.40 -9.00
C ALA A 127 8.72 -16.18 -7.69
N LEU A 128 7.73 -17.06 -7.68
CA LEU A 128 7.38 -17.90 -6.55
C LEU A 128 7.20 -19.35 -6.98
N ASN A 129 7.99 -20.26 -6.40
CA ASN A 129 7.82 -21.69 -6.58
C ASN A 129 6.65 -22.18 -5.71
N VAL A 130 5.56 -22.58 -6.36
CA VAL A 130 4.35 -23.05 -5.66
C VAL A 130 4.59 -24.39 -4.97
N ALA A 131 5.40 -25.27 -5.54
CA ALA A 131 5.69 -26.59 -4.96
C ALA A 131 6.53 -26.49 -3.67
N LYS A 132 7.43 -25.50 -3.62
CA LYS A 132 8.28 -25.23 -2.44
C LYS A 132 7.55 -24.51 -1.31
N CYS A 133 6.45 -23.81 -1.59
CA CYS A 133 5.71 -23.10 -0.56
C CYS A 133 5.00 -24.08 0.39
N LYS A 134 5.27 -23.97 1.69
CA LYS A 134 4.69 -24.84 2.72
C LYS A 134 3.68 -24.14 3.64
N GLY A 135 3.31 -22.89 3.35
CA GLY A 135 2.29 -22.19 4.12
C GLY A 135 2.74 -21.59 5.45
N VAL A 136 4.02 -21.67 5.80
CA VAL A 136 4.58 -21.26 7.12
C VAL A 136 4.35 -19.79 7.49
N ARG A 137 4.01 -18.92 6.52
CA ARG A 137 3.72 -17.48 6.71
C ARG A 137 4.87 -16.61 7.22
N ALA A 138 6.08 -17.12 7.41
CA ALA A 138 7.24 -16.30 7.80
C ALA A 138 7.46 -15.08 6.90
N CYS A 139 7.12 -15.17 5.61
CA CYS A 139 7.15 -14.05 4.67
C CYS A 139 6.11 -12.97 4.99
N VAL A 140 4.98 -13.33 5.60
CA VAL A 140 3.92 -12.38 6.03
C VAL A 140 4.44 -11.60 7.23
N ASP A 141 4.97 -12.27 8.24
CA ASP A 141 5.46 -11.67 9.48
C ASP A 141 6.64 -10.74 9.22
N ALA A 142 7.60 -11.20 8.40
CA ALA A 142 8.72 -10.37 7.96
C ALA A 142 8.24 -9.14 7.17
N CYS A 143 7.24 -9.28 6.30
CA CYS A 143 6.67 -8.16 5.56
C CYS A 143 5.97 -7.15 6.47
N VAL A 144 5.21 -7.63 7.46
CA VAL A 144 4.49 -6.80 8.44
C VAL A 144 5.48 -5.97 9.26
N LYS A 145 6.56 -6.61 9.75
CA LYS A 145 7.60 -5.96 10.54
C LYS A 145 8.41 -4.97 9.71
N GLU A 146 8.94 -5.41 8.57
CA GLU A 146 9.78 -4.60 7.69
C GLU A 146 9.07 -3.34 7.20
N ASN A 147 7.79 -3.46 6.88
CA ASN A 147 7.03 -2.39 6.23
C ASN A 147 6.18 -1.57 7.19
N ASN A 148 6.44 -1.60 8.50
CA ASN A 148 5.71 -0.79 9.48
C ASN A 148 4.18 -0.86 9.32
N GLN A 149 3.64 -2.07 9.05
CA GLN A 149 2.20 -2.27 8.89
C GLN A 149 1.51 -2.26 10.25
N SER A 150 0.24 -1.80 10.30
CA SER A 150 -0.53 -1.82 11.54
C SER A 150 -0.69 -3.22 12.10
N ARG A 151 -0.58 -3.37 13.42
CA ARG A 151 -0.78 -4.65 14.12
C ARG A 151 -2.27 -4.89 14.43
N ASP A 152 -3.01 -3.85 14.80
CA ASP A 152 -4.42 -3.97 15.24
C ASP A 152 -5.38 -4.31 14.10
N THR A 153 -5.15 -3.76 12.91
CA THR A 153 -6.05 -3.90 11.77
C THR A 153 -5.71 -5.09 10.88
N GLN A 154 -4.73 -5.89 11.26
CA GLN A 154 -4.23 -7.03 10.50
C GLN A 154 -3.97 -6.70 9.02
N ILE A 155 -3.50 -5.49 8.74
CA ILE A 155 -3.09 -5.10 7.40
C ILE A 155 -1.91 -5.96 7.00
N GLN A 156 -2.11 -6.79 5.97
CA GLN A 156 -1.07 -7.66 5.43
C GLN A 156 -0.99 -7.46 3.92
N TYR A 157 0.22 -7.21 3.40
CA TYR A 157 0.45 -7.10 1.96
C TYR A 157 0.49 -8.46 1.28
N ILE A 158 0.91 -9.49 2.01
CA ILE A 158 0.96 -10.87 1.54
C ILE A 158 -0.16 -11.65 2.19
N ARG A 159 -0.96 -12.33 1.37
CA ARG A 159 -1.95 -13.30 1.81
C ARG A 159 -1.51 -14.66 1.31
N VAL A 160 -1.44 -15.63 2.19
CA VAL A 160 -1.20 -17.01 1.82
C VAL A 160 -2.54 -17.72 1.75
N LEU A 161 -2.84 -18.30 0.61
CA LEU A 161 -4.08 -19.03 0.34
C LEU A 161 -3.79 -20.51 0.46
N GLU A 162 -4.53 -21.21 1.32
CA GLU A 162 -4.54 -22.67 1.36
C GLU A 162 -5.65 -23.19 0.45
N MET A 163 -5.32 -24.09 -0.43
CA MET A 163 -6.24 -24.73 -1.39
C MET A 163 -6.04 -26.24 -1.39
N ASP A 164 -7.04 -26.96 -1.85
CA ASP A 164 -6.88 -28.40 -2.11
C ASP A 164 -5.89 -28.62 -3.25
N LYS A 165 -5.05 -29.64 -3.12
CA LYS A 165 -4.08 -30.00 -4.15
C LYS A 165 -4.82 -30.37 -5.44
N GLY A 166 -4.41 -29.74 -6.55
CA GLY A 166 -5.09 -29.88 -7.85
C GLY A 166 -6.23 -28.90 -8.09
N ASN A 167 -6.60 -28.07 -7.10
CA ASN A 167 -7.57 -27.00 -7.25
C ASN A 167 -6.86 -25.62 -7.23
N MET A 168 -7.17 -24.79 -8.23
CA MET A 168 -6.66 -23.41 -8.31
C MET A 168 -7.79 -22.37 -8.21
N ASP A 169 -8.95 -22.75 -7.69
CA ASP A 169 -10.04 -21.82 -7.46
C ASP A 169 -9.74 -20.94 -6.22
N LEU A 170 -9.36 -19.70 -6.50
CA LEU A 170 -9.03 -18.73 -5.46
C LEU A 170 -10.24 -18.35 -4.59
N THR A 171 -11.47 -18.55 -5.08
CA THR A 171 -12.70 -18.22 -4.33
C THR A 171 -12.98 -19.19 -3.20
N GLN A 172 -12.52 -20.45 -3.35
CA GLN A 172 -12.67 -21.52 -2.37
C GLN A 172 -11.45 -21.63 -1.43
N SER A 173 -10.48 -20.72 -1.55
CA SER A 173 -9.27 -20.77 -0.74
C SER A 173 -9.53 -20.38 0.72
N ASN A 174 -8.85 -21.08 1.64
CA ASN A 174 -8.83 -20.72 3.04
C ASN A 174 -7.70 -19.70 3.32
N HIS A 175 -8.06 -18.54 3.89
CA HIS A 175 -7.13 -17.48 4.25
C HIS A 175 -6.71 -17.54 5.73
N TYR A 176 -7.42 -18.33 6.54
CA TYR A 176 -7.32 -18.34 8.01
C TYR A 176 -6.86 -19.71 8.54
N PHE A 177 -6.14 -20.47 7.72
CA PHE A 177 -5.56 -21.73 8.17
C PHE A 177 -4.52 -21.49 9.27
N ASP A 178 -4.34 -22.49 10.12
CA ASP A 178 -3.34 -22.47 11.16
C ASP A 178 -1.94 -22.67 10.58
N SER A 179 -1.09 -21.67 10.72
CA SER A 179 0.29 -21.70 10.20
C SER A 179 1.26 -22.50 11.06
N GLU A 180 0.87 -22.99 12.24
CA GLU A 180 1.71 -23.82 13.11
C GLU A 180 1.63 -25.30 12.70
N THR A 181 0.55 -25.68 12.04
CA THR A 181 0.29 -27.08 11.65
C THR A 181 0.71 -27.43 10.22
N VAL A 182 1.18 -26.46 9.44
CA VAL A 182 1.53 -26.66 8.02
C VAL A 182 2.86 -27.38 7.81
N PRO A 183 3.04 -28.09 6.68
CA PRO A 183 2.09 -28.24 5.59
C PRO A 183 1.02 -29.30 5.85
N ASN A 184 -0.26 -28.96 5.62
CA ASN A 184 -1.35 -29.92 5.74
C ASN A 184 -1.35 -30.92 4.59
N PRO A 185 -1.56 -32.22 4.84
CA PRO A 185 -1.67 -33.22 3.77
C PRO A 185 -2.76 -32.87 2.76
N GLY A 186 -2.47 -33.03 1.47
CA GLY A 186 -3.43 -32.74 0.39
C GLY A 186 -3.67 -31.26 0.12
N LYS A 187 -2.94 -30.34 0.75
CA LYS A 187 -3.05 -28.89 0.55
C LYS A 187 -1.89 -28.30 -0.26
N THR A 188 -2.17 -27.22 -0.93
CA THR A 188 -1.21 -26.36 -1.66
C THR A 188 -1.35 -24.94 -1.15
N TYR A 189 -0.24 -24.22 -1.08
CA TYR A 189 -0.20 -22.86 -0.55
C TYR A 189 0.22 -21.87 -1.63
N LEU A 190 -0.61 -20.84 -1.85
CA LEU A 190 -0.36 -19.80 -2.85
C LEU A 190 -0.27 -18.42 -2.18
N PRO A 191 0.95 -17.91 -1.93
CA PRO A 191 1.12 -16.53 -1.49
C PRO A 191 0.77 -15.55 -2.60
N MET A 192 -0.13 -14.61 -2.30
CA MET A 192 -0.52 -13.50 -3.18
C MET A 192 -0.14 -12.17 -2.56
N GLN A 193 0.39 -11.27 -3.38
CA GLN A 193 0.76 -9.90 -3.01
C GLN A 193 0.51 -8.95 -4.18
N CYS A 194 1.01 -7.70 -4.12
CA CYS A 194 0.96 -6.82 -5.28
C CYS A 194 1.79 -7.40 -6.43
N MET A 195 1.19 -7.50 -7.60
CA MET A 195 1.81 -8.08 -8.80
C MET A 195 2.73 -7.10 -9.53
N GLN A 196 2.82 -5.85 -9.09
CA GLN A 196 3.65 -4.80 -9.71
C GLN A 196 3.49 -4.76 -11.24
N CYS A 197 2.25 -4.68 -11.69
CA CYS A 197 1.86 -4.77 -13.10
C CYS A 197 2.54 -3.71 -13.98
N ASP A 198 2.85 -4.04 -15.23
CA ASP A 198 3.32 -3.07 -16.22
C ASP A 198 2.16 -2.23 -16.76
N ASN A 199 0.98 -2.82 -16.87
CA ASN A 199 -0.25 -2.12 -17.21
C ASN A 199 -1.17 -2.02 -15.97
N PRO A 200 -0.85 -1.15 -14.97
CA PRO A 200 -1.50 -1.18 -13.65
C PRO A 200 -2.87 -0.48 -13.66
N PRO A 201 -4.00 -1.19 -13.57
CA PRO A 201 -5.33 -0.56 -13.55
C PRO A 201 -5.52 0.35 -12.34
N CYS A 202 -4.83 0.07 -11.26
CA CYS A 202 -4.89 0.88 -10.05
C CYS A 202 -4.21 2.26 -10.18
N VAL A 203 -3.27 2.42 -11.12
CA VAL A 203 -2.69 3.72 -11.47
C VAL A 203 -3.70 4.52 -12.30
N LYS A 204 -4.28 3.87 -13.32
CA LYS A 204 -5.29 4.48 -14.19
C LYS A 204 -6.52 4.96 -13.41
N ALA A 205 -6.95 4.21 -12.40
CA ALA A 205 -8.11 4.55 -11.57
C ALA A 205 -7.86 5.65 -10.53
N CYS A 206 -6.64 6.17 -10.38
CA CYS A 206 -6.35 7.17 -9.35
C CYS A 206 -6.66 8.58 -9.84
N PRO A 207 -7.72 9.25 -9.33
CA PRO A 207 -8.16 10.56 -9.84
C PRO A 207 -7.17 11.68 -9.56
N VAL A 208 -6.35 11.52 -8.50
CA VAL A 208 -5.34 12.52 -8.11
C VAL A 208 -3.91 12.10 -8.45
N LYS A 209 -3.74 11.00 -9.21
CA LYS A 209 -2.43 10.44 -9.60
C LYS A 209 -1.44 10.25 -8.44
N ALA A 210 -1.96 9.96 -7.25
CA ALA A 210 -1.15 9.65 -6.06
C ALA A 210 -0.41 8.30 -6.16
N THR A 211 -0.59 7.56 -7.23
CA THR A 211 0.08 6.28 -7.49
C THR A 211 0.52 6.24 -8.94
N TRP A 212 1.74 5.78 -9.19
CA TRP A 212 2.34 5.69 -10.51
C TRP A 212 3.33 4.52 -10.57
N ALA A 213 3.87 4.24 -11.75
CA ALA A 213 4.98 3.31 -11.94
C ALA A 213 6.29 4.12 -12.02
N GLU A 214 7.30 3.69 -11.28
CA GLU A 214 8.66 4.20 -11.34
C GLU A 214 9.44 3.52 -12.48
N GLU A 215 10.59 4.10 -12.87
CA GLU A 215 11.44 3.58 -13.95
C GLU A 215 11.96 2.16 -13.66
N ASP A 216 12.22 1.83 -12.39
CA ASP A 216 12.61 0.48 -11.96
C ASP A 216 11.44 -0.52 -11.90
N GLY A 217 10.30 -0.17 -12.49
CA GLY A 217 9.12 -1.01 -12.60
C GLY A 217 8.28 -1.10 -11.33
N MET A 218 8.63 -0.39 -10.26
CA MET A 218 7.86 -0.41 -9.03
C MET A 218 6.65 0.51 -9.11
N VAL A 219 5.46 -0.01 -8.83
CA VAL A 219 4.27 0.81 -8.64
C VAL A 219 4.22 1.30 -7.20
N VAL A 220 4.20 2.60 -7.01
CA VAL A 220 4.29 3.27 -5.72
C VAL A 220 3.04 4.08 -5.38
N VAL A 221 2.95 4.56 -4.15
CA VAL A 221 1.89 5.47 -3.67
C VAL A 221 2.52 6.57 -2.83
N ASP A 222 2.25 7.81 -3.17
CA ASP A 222 2.52 8.92 -2.25
C ASP A 222 1.37 9.05 -1.23
N TYR A 223 1.67 8.68 0.00
CA TYR A 223 0.71 8.75 1.10
C TYR A 223 0.33 10.19 1.48
N ASN A 224 1.16 11.18 1.17
CA ASN A 224 0.81 12.58 1.41
C ASN A 224 -0.18 13.12 0.37
N TRP A 225 -0.17 12.56 -0.83
CA TRP A 225 -1.05 12.94 -1.93
C TRP A 225 -2.32 12.09 -2.00
N CYS A 226 -2.31 10.88 -1.45
CA CYS A 226 -3.46 9.98 -1.44
C CYS A 226 -4.64 10.57 -0.68
N ILE A 227 -5.79 10.75 -1.35
CA ILE A 227 -7.04 11.24 -0.76
C ILE A 227 -7.91 10.14 -0.14
N GLY A 228 -7.54 8.87 -0.31
CA GLY A 228 -8.26 7.73 0.27
C GLY A 228 -9.58 7.36 -0.40
N CYS A 229 -9.80 7.73 -1.67
CA CYS A 229 -11.01 7.41 -2.41
C CYS A 229 -11.23 5.91 -2.66
N ARG A 230 -10.19 5.08 -2.57
CA ARG A 230 -10.18 3.61 -2.69
C ARG A 230 -10.48 3.07 -4.10
N TYR A 231 -10.60 3.90 -5.12
CA TYR A 231 -10.80 3.44 -6.50
C TYR A 231 -9.72 2.46 -6.95
N CYS A 232 -8.47 2.70 -6.56
CA CYS A 232 -7.37 1.79 -6.83
C CYS A 232 -7.50 0.41 -6.15
N MET A 233 -8.29 0.29 -5.06
CA MET A 233 -8.61 -1.00 -4.45
C MET A 233 -9.65 -1.75 -5.28
N ALA A 234 -10.70 -1.06 -5.74
CA ALA A 234 -11.74 -1.65 -6.59
C ALA A 234 -11.16 -2.08 -7.95
N ALA A 235 -10.26 -1.29 -8.53
CA ALA A 235 -9.61 -1.59 -9.80
C ALA A 235 -8.58 -2.72 -9.74
N CYS A 236 -8.08 -3.09 -8.55
CA CYS A 236 -7.05 -4.12 -8.42
C CYS A 236 -7.64 -5.54 -8.42
N PRO A 237 -7.45 -6.37 -9.47
CA PRO A 237 -8.03 -7.71 -9.51
C PRO A 237 -7.37 -8.70 -8.54
N TYR A 238 -6.24 -8.32 -7.95
CA TYR A 238 -5.46 -9.14 -7.01
C TYR A 238 -5.73 -8.81 -5.54
N TRP A 239 -6.61 -7.82 -5.24
CA TRP A 239 -6.90 -7.33 -3.90
C TRP A 239 -5.63 -6.98 -3.10
N ALA A 240 -4.64 -6.45 -3.78
CA ALA A 240 -3.31 -6.20 -3.21
C ALA A 240 -3.17 -4.84 -2.51
N ARG A 241 -4.21 -4.01 -2.57
CA ARG A 241 -4.23 -2.71 -1.91
C ARG A 241 -5.02 -2.77 -0.61
N ARG A 242 -4.48 -2.11 0.43
CA ARG A 242 -5.05 -2.07 1.77
C ARG A 242 -5.35 -0.63 2.14
N PHE A 243 -6.41 -0.41 2.91
CA PHE A 243 -6.82 0.92 3.36
C PHE A 243 -6.72 1.02 4.88
N ASN A 244 -6.15 2.11 5.36
CA ASN A 244 -6.05 2.40 6.78
C ASN A 244 -7.35 3.03 7.29
N TRP A 245 -8.29 2.20 7.74
CA TRP A 245 -9.56 2.63 8.33
C TRP A 245 -9.37 3.33 9.66
N ASN A 246 -8.41 2.87 10.45
CA ASN A 246 -8.01 3.42 11.73
C ASN A 246 -6.59 3.98 11.65
N GLU A 247 -6.17 4.69 12.69
CA GLU A 247 -4.77 5.05 12.86
C GLU A 247 -3.94 3.78 13.05
N PRO A 248 -2.91 3.54 12.23
CA PRO A 248 -2.05 2.36 12.39
C PRO A 248 -1.39 2.31 13.76
N THR A 249 -1.44 1.16 14.40
CA THR A 249 -0.79 0.88 15.68
C THR A 249 0.42 -0.01 15.45
N ILE A 250 1.60 0.50 15.83
CA ILE A 250 2.87 -0.20 15.73
C ILE A 250 3.53 -0.10 17.11
N PRO A 251 3.84 -1.22 17.79
CA PRO A 251 4.61 -1.21 19.02
C PRO A 251 5.95 -0.49 18.81
N LYS A 252 6.40 0.25 19.82
CA LYS A 252 7.61 1.05 19.72
C LYS A 252 8.84 0.22 19.33
N GLU A 253 8.95 -0.96 19.89
CA GLU A 253 10.03 -1.94 19.66
C GLU A 253 9.99 -2.54 18.26
N ASP A 254 8.84 -2.50 17.60
CA ASP A 254 8.61 -3.06 16.26
C ASP A 254 8.73 -2.03 15.13
N VAL A 255 8.92 -0.74 15.46
CA VAL A 255 9.09 0.29 14.44
C VAL A 255 10.42 0.09 13.72
N ASN A 256 10.37 -0.19 12.43
CA ASN A 256 11.56 -0.18 11.58
C ASN A 256 12.00 1.28 11.37
N PRO A 257 13.18 1.68 11.85
CA PRO A 257 13.64 3.05 11.75
C PRO A 257 14.23 3.40 10.38
N ASP A 258 14.66 2.42 9.58
CA ASP A 258 15.17 2.64 8.22
C ASP A 258 14.00 2.63 7.23
N THR A 259 13.59 3.81 6.83
CA THR A 259 12.37 3.98 6.02
C THR A 259 12.65 4.72 4.71
N HIS A 260 11.70 4.63 3.79
CA HIS A 260 11.75 5.34 2.51
C HIS A 260 10.46 6.15 2.31
N TYR A 261 10.57 7.31 1.67
CA TYR A 261 9.45 8.23 1.46
C TYR A 261 8.24 7.57 0.76
N LEU A 262 8.47 6.80 -0.29
CA LEU A 262 7.44 6.05 -1.04
C LEU A 262 7.24 4.61 -0.51
N GLY A 263 7.99 4.20 0.51
CA GLY A 263 8.04 2.81 0.99
C GLY A 263 7.34 2.58 2.32
N ASN A 264 8.15 2.11 3.26
CA ASN A 264 7.74 1.56 4.55
C ASN A 264 7.60 2.59 5.68
N ARG A 265 7.67 3.91 5.40
CA ARG A 265 7.40 4.90 6.44
C ARG A 265 6.04 4.66 7.09
N PRO A 266 5.89 4.86 8.41
CA PRO A 266 4.61 4.68 9.07
C PRO A 266 3.49 5.48 8.41
N ARG A 267 2.35 4.83 8.12
CA ARG A 267 1.20 5.46 7.49
C ARG A 267 0.29 6.10 8.53
N TYR A 268 -0.79 6.66 8.06
CA TYR A 268 -1.84 7.27 8.88
C TYR A 268 -3.22 6.87 8.33
N LYS A 269 -4.24 7.11 9.14
CA LYS A 269 -5.64 6.87 8.76
C LYS A 269 -5.99 7.56 7.45
N GLY A 270 -6.75 6.88 6.61
CA GLY A 270 -7.33 7.45 5.39
C GLY A 270 -6.45 7.37 4.14
N VAL A 271 -5.38 6.57 4.16
CA VAL A 271 -4.56 6.31 2.96
C VAL A 271 -4.57 4.85 2.56
N VAL A 272 -4.35 4.61 1.27
CA VAL A 272 -4.17 3.26 0.73
C VAL A 272 -2.69 2.90 0.74
N GLU A 273 -2.38 1.68 1.15
CA GLU A 273 -1.03 1.13 1.12
C GLU A 273 -0.96 -0.22 0.39
N LYS A 274 0.24 -0.61 -0.03
CA LYS A 274 0.50 -1.86 -0.75
C LYS A 274 1.98 -2.24 -0.70
N CYS A 275 2.30 -3.46 -1.14
CA CYS A 275 3.68 -3.90 -1.34
C CYS A 275 4.39 -3.01 -2.39
N THR A 276 5.60 -2.55 -2.07
CA THR A 276 6.50 -1.77 -2.93
C THR A 276 7.80 -2.54 -3.21
N PHE A 277 7.80 -3.87 -3.15
CA PHE A 277 9.00 -4.71 -3.22
C PHE A 277 10.09 -4.33 -2.21
N CYS A 278 9.69 -3.74 -1.07
CA CYS A 278 10.60 -3.23 -0.04
C CYS A 278 11.61 -2.21 -0.60
N ILE A 279 11.10 -1.16 -1.27
CA ILE A 279 11.89 -0.10 -1.92
C ILE A 279 13.05 0.41 -1.04
N GLN A 280 12.85 0.53 0.29
CA GLN A 280 13.87 0.90 1.27
C GLN A 280 15.04 -0.08 1.36
N ARG A 281 14.87 -1.30 0.86
CA ARG A 281 15.89 -2.36 0.83
C ARG A 281 16.44 -2.53 -0.59
N THR A 282 15.55 -2.68 -1.55
CA THR A 282 15.90 -3.08 -2.92
C THR A 282 16.71 -2.01 -3.64
N ARG A 283 16.41 -0.72 -3.42
CA ARG A 283 17.24 0.38 -3.95
C ARG A 283 18.60 0.53 -3.24
N LYS A 284 18.81 -0.19 -2.15
CA LYS A 284 20.11 -0.32 -1.44
C LYS A 284 20.79 -1.66 -1.74
N GLY A 285 20.37 -2.38 -2.77
CA GLY A 285 20.94 -3.67 -3.19
C GLY A 285 20.61 -4.85 -2.27
N LYS A 286 19.63 -4.72 -1.37
CA LYS A 286 19.19 -5.81 -0.49
C LYS A 286 17.96 -6.52 -1.07
N GLN A 287 17.79 -7.78 -0.70
CA GLN A 287 16.59 -8.53 -1.08
C GLN A 287 15.35 -8.08 -0.29
N PRO A 288 14.12 -8.25 -0.84
CA PRO A 288 12.90 -8.05 -0.07
C PRO A 288 12.86 -8.92 1.18
N ALA A 289 12.36 -8.38 2.30
CA ALA A 289 12.31 -9.09 3.57
C ALA A 289 11.53 -10.42 3.50
N CYS A 290 10.49 -10.49 2.67
CA CYS A 290 9.70 -11.71 2.49
C CYS A 290 10.46 -12.82 1.74
N GLN A 291 11.47 -12.48 0.94
CA GLN A 291 12.35 -13.46 0.30
C GLN A 291 13.38 -13.97 1.31
N GLU A 292 14.07 -13.08 2.02
CA GLU A 292 15.05 -13.45 3.02
C GLU A 292 14.47 -14.34 4.12
N ALA A 293 13.23 -14.06 4.53
CA ALA A 293 12.55 -14.83 5.56
C ALA A 293 11.94 -16.16 5.07
N CYS A 294 12.00 -16.46 3.77
CA CYS A 294 11.38 -17.67 3.23
C CYS A 294 12.23 -18.92 3.57
N PRO A 295 11.78 -19.82 4.47
CA PRO A 295 12.61 -20.93 4.93
C PRO A 295 12.82 -22.01 3.85
N THR A 296 11.99 -22.02 2.81
CA THR A 296 12.04 -23.03 1.74
C THR A 296 12.69 -22.50 0.45
N GLY A 297 13.13 -21.24 0.42
CA GLY A 297 13.65 -20.62 -0.79
C GLY A 297 12.63 -20.58 -1.96
N ALA A 298 11.33 -20.56 -1.63
CA ALA A 298 10.29 -20.55 -2.66
C ALA A 298 10.20 -19.21 -3.41
N ARG A 299 10.82 -18.15 -2.90
CA ARG A 299 10.71 -16.78 -3.39
C ARG A 299 12.00 -16.33 -4.05
N VAL A 300 11.90 -15.82 -5.26
CA VAL A 300 13.01 -15.26 -6.04
C VAL A 300 12.65 -13.87 -6.51
N PHE A 301 13.54 -12.91 -6.30
CA PHE A 301 13.39 -11.53 -6.72
C PHE A 301 14.66 -11.10 -7.47
N GLY A 302 14.52 -10.30 -8.51
CA GLY A 302 15.68 -9.84 -9.26
C GLY A 302 15.35 -8.85 -10.35
N ASN A 303 16.41 -8.41 -11.04
CA ASN A 303 16.31 -7.55 -12.19
C ASN A 303 15.98 -8.37 -13.45
N LEU A 304 14.90 -8.04 -14.12
CA LEU A 304 14.45 -8.68 -15.36
C LEU A 304 15.34 -8.32 -16.56
N LEU A 305 16.08 -7.21 -16.48
CA LEU A 305 16.98 -6.77 -17.54
C LEU A 305 18.39 -7.39 -17.43
N ASP A 306 18.74 -7.95 -16.27
CA ASP A 306 20.00 -8.64 -16.08
C ASP A 306 19.90 -10.11 -16.55
N PRO A 307 20.58 -10.50 -17.64
CA PRO A 307 20.51 -11.85 -18.17
C PRO A 307 21.09 -12.91 -17.21
N ASN A 308 21.93 -12.51 -16.25
CA ASN A 308 22.52 -13.41 -15.25
C ASN A 308 21.68 -13.53 -13.97
N SER A 309 20.57 -12.81 -13.87
CA SER A 309 19.73 -12.88 -12.68
C SER A 309 18.99 -14.23 -12.58
N GLU A 310 18.82 -14.74 -11.35
CA GLU A 310 18.10 -16.00 -11.10
C GLU A 310 16.67 -15.95 -11.64
N ILE A 311 16.00 -14.79 -11.57
CA ILE A 311 14.65 -14.66 -12.10
C ILE A 311 14.60 -14.86 -13.61
N ARG A 312 15.61 -14.38 -14.36
CA ARG A 312 15.71 -14.62 -15.82
C ARG A 312 15.88 -16.09 -16.11
N TYR A 313 16.77 -16.77 -15.40
CA TYR A 313 16.93 -18.22 -15.51
C TYR A 313 15.60 -18.97 -15.31
N ILE A 314 14.81 -18.59 -14.30
CA ILE A 314 13.50 -19.20 -14.03
C ILE A 314 12.54 -18.97 -15.22
N LEU A 315 12.45 -17.74 -15.71
CA LEU A 315 11.55 -17.38 -16.81
C LEU A 315 11.90 -18.10 -18.12
N GLU A 316 13.15 -18.41 -18.34
CA GLU A 316 13.65 -19.07 -19.55
C GLU A 316 13.62 -20.61 -19.47
N ASN A 317 13.75 -21.19 -18.26
CA ASN A 317 13.98 -22.61 -18.10
C ASN A 317 12.91 -23.37 -17.31
N LYS A 318 11.93 -22.67 -16.69
CA LYS A 318 10.86 -23.29 -15.90
C LYS A 318 9.49 -23.03 -16.50
N THR A 319 8.52 -23.89 -16.14
CA THR A 319 7.12 -23.62 -16.48
C THR A 319 6.58 -22.52 -15.58
N VAL A 320 6.35 -21.35 -16.13
CA VAL A 320 5.87 -20.16 -15.43
C VAL A 320 4.47 -19.80 -15.85
N PHE A 321 3.71 -19.21 -14.93
CA PHE A 321 2.38 -18.64 -15.22
C PHE A 321 2.14 -17.37 -14.39
N ARG A 322 1.23 -16.55 -14.86
CA ARG A 322 0.75 -15.35 -14.16
C ARG A 322 -0.72 -15.52 -13.80
N LEU A 323 -1.12 -14.97 -12.67
CA LEU A 323 -2.54 -15.01 -12.28
C LEU A 323 -3.34 -13.98 -13.07
N LYS A 324 -4.53 -14.35 -13.52
CA LYS A 324 -5.49 -13.47 -14.21
C LYS A 324 -4.85 -12.76 -15.42
N GLU A 325 -4.11 -13.48 -16.20
CA GLU A 325 -3.41 -12.97 -17.38
C GLU A 325 -4.37 -12.39 -18.42
N GLU A 326 -5.58 -12.99 -18.50
CA GLU A 326 -6.68 -12.58 -19.36
C GLU A 326 -7.16 -11.12 -19.13
N LEU A 327 -6.82 -10.53 -17.97
CA LEU A 327 -7.18 -9.14 -17.67
C LEU A 327 -6.20 -8.10 -18.23
N GLY A 328 -5.15 -8.52 -18.93
CA GLY A 328 -4.20 -7.63 -19.60
C GLY A 328 -3.45 -6.66 -18.66
N THR A 329 -3.31 -7.00 -17.38
CA THR A 329 -2.62 -6.14 -16.41
C THR A 329 -1.11 -6.31 -16.40
N GLU A 330 -0.59 -7.32 -17.10
CA GLU A 330 0.82 -7.62 -17.27
C GLU A 330 1.61 -7.70 -15.94
N PRO A 331 1.31 -8.68 -15.08
CA PRO A 331 2.00 -8.87 -13.82
C PRO A 331 3.51 -9.09 -13.98
N LYS A 332 4.32 -8.43 -13.15
CA LYS A 332 5.75 -8.75 -12.96
C LYS A 332 5.98 -9.72 -11.79
N PHE A 333 4.99 -10.51 -11.49
CA PHE A 333 5.02 -11.56 -10.50
C PHE A 333 4.59 -12.88 -11.14
N TRP A 334 5.50 -13.81 -11.19
CA TRP A 334 5.28 -15.14 -11.77
C TRP A 334 5.18 -16.21 -10.70
N TYR A 335 4.42 -17.21 -11.01
CA TYR A 335 4.39 -18.48 -10.28
C TYR A 335 5.01 -19.55 -11.15
N TYR A 336 5.72 -20.50 -10.52
CA TYR A 336 6.34 -21.59 -11.26
C TYR A 336 6.37 -22.88 -10.45
N THR A 337 6.62 -23.96 -11.13
CA THR A 337 6.94 -25.28 -10.56
C THR A 337 8.25 -25.78 -11.13
N ASP A 338 8.94 -26.64 -10.39
CA ASP A 338 10.12 -27.33 -10.87
C ASP A 338 9.77 -28.35 -11.93
#